data_93b7f7a76b09d05f433a56daed3227bc
#
_entry.id   93b7f7a76b09d05f433a56daed3227bc
#
_cell.length_a   1.000
_cell.length_b   1.000
_cell.length_c   1.000
_cell.angle_alpha   90.00
_cell.angle_beta   90.00
_cell.angle_gamma   90.00
#
_symmetry.space_group_name_H-M   'P 1'
#
loop_
_entity.id
_entity.type
_entity.pdbx_description
1 polymer ?
#
loop_
_entity_poly.entity_id
_entity_poly.type
_entity_poly.pdbx_seq_one_letter_code
_entity_poly.pdbx_strand_id
1 'polypeptide(L)'
;LALLVEKRDWFFELLLQHIGISLISIALAALIGLSLGIAIATWRRGAKPVLALVNFVYTIPSIALFGFLIPITGIGDPTAIVALTVYALLPMVRNTYTGLTTIDPAIIEAARGMGSTDRQLLYRIELPLAAPVIMSGIRNMATMTIALAGIATFIGAGGLGVAIFRGITTYNLAMTLAGSVLIALLAIVVDLLLGLAEKSTRRHLEPSDARRRKRAGTRRGAGRRRGMQRRA
;
A
#
# COMPACT_ATOMS: atom_id res chain seq x y z
N LEU A 1 -22.65 -19.42 -1.88
CA LEU A 1 -21.66 -20.45 -2.27
C LEU A 1 -22.07 -21.16 -3.55
N ALA A 2 -23.35 -21.60 -3.71
CA ALA A 2 -23.83 -22.27 -4.93
C ALA A 2 -23.52 -21.44 -6.21
N LEU A 3 -23.78 -20.15 -6.22
CA LEU A 3 -23.51 -19.24 -7.35
C LEU A 3 -22.03 -19.20 -7.74
N LEU A 4 -21.11 -19.24 -6.75
CA LEU A 4 -19.66 -19.26 -7.03
C LEU A 4 -19.22 -20.56 -7.68
N VAL A 5 -19.84 -21.68 -7.35
CA VAL A 5 -19.55 -22.98 -7.96
C VAL A 5 -20.13 -23.04 -9.37
N GLU A 6 -21.38 -22.59 -9.55
CA GLU A 6 -22.08 -22.57 -10.84
C GLU A 6 -21.40 -21.65 -11.87
N LYS A 7 -20.89 -20.48 -11.46
CA LYS A 7 -20.27 -19.48 -12.32
C LYS A 7 -18.77 -19.34 -12.06
N ARG A 8 -18.09 -20.40 -11.64
CA ARG A 8 -16.68 -20.37 -11.24
C ARG A 8 -15.76 -19.79 -12.31
N ASP A 9 -15.95 -20.15 -13.56
CA ASP A 9 -15.07 -19.73 -14.65
C ASP A 9 -15.22 -18.22 -14.91
N TRP A 10 -16.44 -17.69 -14.83
CA TRP A 10 -16.70 -16.26 -14.93
C TRP A 10 -16.10 -15.47 -13.75
N PHE A 11 -16.27 -15.93 -12.51
CA PHE A 11 -15.65 -15.29 -11.35
C PHE A 11 -14.12 -15.37 -11.39
N PHE A 12 -13.57 -16.45 -11.91
CA PHE A 12 -12.12 -16.58 -12.07
C PHE A 12 -11.58 -15.60 -13.11
N GLU A 13 -12.26 -15.42 -14.24
CA GLU A 13 -11.91 -14.39 -15.22
C GLU A 13 -11.94 -12.98 -14.62
N LEU A 14 -13.02 -12.64 -13.91
CA LEU A 14 -13.12 -11.36 -13.22
C LEU A 14 -12.01 -11.16 -12.16
N LEU A 15 -11.62 -12.21 -11.46
CA LEU A 15 -10.53 -12.17 -10.51
C LEU A 15 -9.19 -11.88 -11.20
N LEU A 16 -8.90 -12.53 -12.32
CA LEU A 16 -7.67 -12.29 -13.07
C LEU A 16 -7.62 -10.86 -13.62
N GLN A 17 -8.72 -10.34 -14.16
CA GLN A 17 -8.83 -8.95 -14.60
C GLN A 17 -8.60 -7.98 -13.45
N HIS A 18 -9.22 -8.24 -12.29
CA HIS A 18 -9.07 -7.40 -11.10
C HIS A 18 -7.62 -7.36 -10.60
N ILE A 19 -6.96 -8.51 -10.56
CA ILE A 19 -5.54 -8.62 -10.21
C ILE A 19 -4.68 -7.86 -11.24
N GLY A 20 -4.96 -8.02 -12.53
CA GLY A 20 -4.21 -7.35 -13.60
C GLY A 20 -4.28 -5.82 -13.48
N ILE A 21 -5.48 -5.25 -13.40
CA ILE A 21 -5.71 -3.80 -13.24
C ILE A 21 -5.01 -3.29 -11.97
N SER A 22 -5.22 -3.97 -10.84
CA SER A 22 -4.65 -3.58 -9.56
C SER A 22 -3.13 -3.64 -9.57
N LEU A 23 -2.55 -4.73 -10.08
CA LEU A 23 -1.10 -4.94 -10.10
C LEU A 23 -0.38 -3.92 -10.98
N ILE A 24 -0.91 -3.62 -12.18
CA ILE A 24 -0.34 -2.60 -13.06
C ILE A 24 -0.39 -1.24 -12.37
N SER A 25 -1.53 -0.87 -11.78
CA SER A 25 -1.68 0.42 -11.06
C SER A 25 -0.72 0.53 -9.87
N ILE A 26 -0.58 -0.54 -9.07
CA ILE A 26 0.33 -0.60 -7.92
C ILE A 26 1.79 -0.48 -8.39
N ALA A 27 2.18 -1.18 -9.45
CA ALA A 27 3.54 -1.13 -9.98
C ALA A 27 3.90 0.27 -10.50
N LEU A 28 3.00 0.91 -11.24
CA LEU A 28 3.19 2.28 -11.72
C LEU A 28 3.27 3.27 -10.55
N ALA A 29 2.36 3.16 -9.58
CA ALA A 29 2.35 4.02 -8.41
C ALA A 29 3.60 3.82 -7.53
N ALA A 30 4.08 2.58 -7.39
CA ALA A 30 5.31 2.29 -6.67
C ALA A 30 6.51 2.93 -7.36
N LEU A 31 6.64 2.77 -8.66
CA LEU A 31 7.75 3.33 -9.44
C LEU A 31 7.75 4.87 -9.37
N ILE A 32 6.63 5.50 -9.68
CA ILE A 32 6.49 6.96 -9.70
C ILE A 32 6.58 7.51 -8.28
N GLY A 33 5.83 6.95 -7.35
CA GLY A 33 5.72 7.43 -5.98
C GLY A 33 7.00 7.27 -5.17
N LEU A 34 7.74 6.16 -5.36
CA LEU A 34 9.06 5.97 -4.74
C LEU A 34 10.06 7.00 -5.29
N SER A 35 10.13 7.14 -6.60
CA SER A 35 11.04 8.10 -7.24
C SER A 35 10.73 9.54 -6.81
N LEU A 36 9.45 9.92 -6.80
CA LEU A 36 9.02 11.25 -6.37
C LEU A 36 9.28 11.48 -4.88
N GLY A 37 9.00 10.48 -4.05
CA GLY A 37 9.26 10.54 -2.59
C GLY A 37 10.74 10.71 -2.27
N ILE A 38 11.63 10.00 -2.97
CA ILE A 38 13.10 10.18 -2.86
C ILE A 38 13.49 11.59 -3.31
N ALA A 39 12.98 12.04 -4.48
CA ALA A 39 13.31 13.34 -5.02
C ALA A 39 12.97 14.49 -4.05
N ILE A 40 11.77 14.46 -3.44
CA ILE A 40 11.36 15.50 -2.48
C ILE A 40 12.03 15.36 -1.10
N ALA A 41 12.50 14.17 -0.73
CA ALA A 41 13.30 13.99 0.48
C ALA A 41 14.69 14.63 0.33
N THR A 42 15.28 14.50 -0.84
CA THR A 42 16.57 15.12 -1.19
C THR A 42 16.41 16.62 -1.43
N TRP A 43 15.39 17.03 -2.19
CA TRP A 43 15.10 18.44 -2.49
C TRP A 43 13.99 19.00 -1.59
N ARG A 44 14.33 19.29 -0.34
CA ARG A 44 13.39 19.68 0.73
C ARG A 44 12.47 20.87 0.37
N ARG A 45 12.92 21.78 -0.50
CA ARG A 45 12.09 22.94 -0.95
C ARG A 45 10.88 22.48 -1.76
N GLY A 46 10.99 21.40 -2.53
CA GLY A 46 9.91 20.83 -3.32
C GLY A 46 8.93 19.97 -2.52
N ALA A 47 9.26 19.59 -1.27
CA ALA A 47 8.44 18.68 -0.49
C ALA A 47 7.02 19.23 -0.20
N LYS A 48 6.94 20.49 0.28
CA LYS A 48 5.64 21.11 0.60
C LYS A 48 4.69 21.19 -0.60
N PRO A 49 5.08 21.79 -1.77
CA PRO A 49 4.18 21.88 -2.91
C PRO A 49 3.81 20.52 -3.50
N VAL A 50 4.75 19.58 -3.59
CA VAL A 50 4.44 18.24 -4.13
C VAL A 50 3.49 17.48 -3.22
N LEU A 51 3.72 17.46 -1.92
CA LEU A 51 2.81 16.81 -0.97
C LEU A 51 1.44 17.50 -0.94
N ALA A 52 1.39 18.83 -1.07
CA ALA A 52 0.13 19.57 -1.16
C ALA A 52 -0.64 19.17 -2.43
N LEU A 53 0.03 19.08 -3.59
CA LEU A 53 -0.58 18.67 -4.85
C LEU A 53 -1.14 17.24 -4.75
N VAL A 54 -0.35 16.30 -4.26
CA VAL A 54 -0.77 14.89 -4.14
C VAL A 54 -1.93 14.76 -3.14
N ASN A 55 -1.90 15.50 -2.03
CA ASN A 55 -3.02 15.56 -1.09
C ASN A 55 -4.28 16.17 -1.74
N PHE A 56 -4.15 17.26 -2.51
CA PHE A 56 -5.28 17.87 -3.21
C PHE A 56 -5.94 16.88 -4.17
N VAL A 57 -5.16 16.20 -5.00
CA VAL A 57 -5.67 15.19 -5.93
C VAL A 57 -6.40 14.06 -5.20
N TYR A 58 -5.89 13.66 -4.04
CA TYR A 58 -6.52 12.62 -3.22
C TYR A 58 -7.88 13.05 -2.63
N THR A 59 -8.15 14.35 -2.52
CA THR A 59 -9.47 14.84 -2.06
C THR A 59 -10.56 14.75 -3.13
N ILE A 60 -10.20 14.58 -4.40
CA ILE A 60 -11.15 14.44 -5.49
C ILE A 60 -11.89 13.09 -5.30
N PRO A 61 -13.23 13.03 -5.31
CA PRO A 61 -13.94 11.76 -5.24
C PRO A 61 -13.55 10.83 -6.39
N SER A 62 -13.33 9.53 -6.10
CA SER A 62 -12.82 8.56 -7.08
C SER A 62 -13.65 8.49 -8.36
N ILE A 63 -14.98 8.47 -8.23
CA ILE A 63 -15.90 8.47 -9.38
C ILE A 63 -15.72 9.74 -10.22
N ALA A 64 -15.50 10.89 -9.59
CA ALA A 64 -15.27 12.14 -10.31
C ALA A 64 -13.94 12.11 -11.08
N LEU A 65 -12.87 11.60 -10.45
CA LEU A 65 -11.59 11.46 -11.12
C LEU A 65 -11.67 10.51 -12.33
N PHE A 66 -12.38 9.38 -12.20
CA PHE A 66 -12.63 8.50 -13.33
C PHE A 66 -13.33 9.27 -14.47
N GLY A 67 -14.40 10.03 -14.15
CA GLY A 67 -15.13 10.83 -15.13
C GLY A 67 -14.27 11.87 -15.83
N PHE A 68 -13.38 12.56 -15.11
CA PHE A 68 -12.44 13.54 -15.69
C PHE A 68 -11.41 12.92 -16.63
N LEU A 69 -11.03 11.68 -16.41
CA LEU A 69 -10.03 11.00 -17.22
C LEU A 69 -10.58 10.36 -18.50
N ILE A 70 -11.88 10.02 -18.55
CA ILE A 70 -12.51 9.37 -19.71
C ILE A 70 -12.23 10.10 -21.04
N PRO A 71 -12.36 11.44 -21.15
CA PRO A 71 -12.08 12.12 -22.42
C PRO A 71 -10.63 11.99 -22.90
N ILE A 72 -9.69 11.65 -22.01
CA ILE A 72 -8.26 11.57 -22.29
C ILE A 72 -7.82 10.12 -22.54
N THR A 73 -8.31 9.20 -21.71
CA THR A 73 -7.83 7.80 -21.66
C THR A 73 -8.85 6.79 -22.22
N GLY A 74 -10.07 7.23 -22.50
CA GLY A 74 -11.15 6.37 -22.95
C GLY A 74 -11.93 5.72 -21.81
N ILE A 75 -12.89 4.85 -22.14
CA ILE A 75 -13.70 4.11 -21.18
C ILE A 75 -13.02 2.78 -20.86
N GLY A 76 -13.11 2.31 -19.59
CA GLY A 76 -12.67 0.98 -19.20
C GLY A 76 -11.31 0.95 -18.49
N ASP A 77 -10.57 -0.13 -18.70
CA ASP A 77 -9.34 -0.44 -17.96
C ASP A 77 -8.24 0.63 -18.06
N PRO A 78 -7.99 1.31 -19.21
CA PRO A 78 -6.96 2.35 -19.27
C PRO A 78 -7.22 3.49 -18.29
N THR A 79 -8.45 3.99 -18.24
CA THR A 79 -8.86 5.04 -17.31
C THR A 79 -8.79 4.56 -15.86
N ALA A 80 -9.20 3.32 -15.60
CA ALA A 80 -9.09 2.72 -14.27
C ALA A 80 -7.64 2.67 -13.80
N ILE A 81 -6.71 2.18 -14.64
CA ILE A 81 -5.29 2.07 -14.30
C ILE A 81 -4.69 3.45 -14.00
N VAL A 82 -4.96 4.45 -14.82
CA VAL A 82 -4.43 5.81 -14.60
C VAL A 82 -4.96 6.40 -13.29
N ALA A 83 -6.28 6.36 -13.06
CA ALA A 83 -6.88 6.90 -11.86
C ALA A 83 -6.42 6.19 -10.59
N LEU A 84 -6.39 4.87 -10.60
CA LEU A 84 -5.91 4.06 -9.47
C LEU A 84 -4.44 4.35 -9.18
N THR A 85 -3.61 4.50 -10.21
CA THR A 85 -2.20 4.91 -10.05
C THR A 85 -2.11 6.27 -9.35
N VAL A 86 -2.88 7.25 -9.78
CA VAL A 86 -2.90 8.59 -9.19
C VAL A 86 -3.29 8.55 -7.72
N TYR A 87 -4.33 7.79 -7.35
CA TYR A 87 -4.72 7.62 -5.94
C TYR A 87 -3.65 6.93 -5.11
N ALA A 88 -2.99 5.94 -5.67
CA ALA A 88 -1.95 5.18 -4.99
C ALA A 88 -0.65 5.99 -4.76
N LEU A 89 -0.47 7.10 -5.48
CA LEU A 89 0.70 7.98 -5.31
C LEU A 89 0.77 8.57 -3.89
N LEU A 90 -0.36 9.01 -3.30
CA LEU A 90 -0.32 9.69 -1.99
C LEU A 90 0.33 8.83 -0.89
N PRO A 91 -0.17 7.61 -0.59
CA PRO A 91 0.45 6.79 0.44
C PRO A 91 1.91 6.45 0.10
N MET A 92 2.24 6.22 -1.18
CA MET A 92 3.60 5.88 -1.58
C MET A 92 4.58 7.04 -1.43
N VAL A 93 4.26 8.21 -1.97
CA VAL A 93 5.10 9.43 -1.87
C VAL A 93 5.29 9.81 -0.40
N ARG A 94 4.20 9.85 0.36
CA ARG A 94 4.21 10.27 1.77
C ARG A 94 5.05 9.34 2.63
N ASN A 95 4.89 8.02 2.50
CA ASN A 95 5.65 7.06 3.30
C ASN A 95 7.11 7.03 2.89
N THR A 96 7.43 7.17 1.61
CA THR A 96 8.82 7.28 1.15
C THR A 96 9.48 8.53 1.72
N TYR A 97 8.84 9.69 1.60
CA TYR A 97 9.33 10.96 2.15
C TYR A 97 9.51 10.86 3.67
N THR A 98 8.51 10.36 4.39
CA THR A 98 8.57 10.22 5.86
C THR A 98 9.68 9.26 6.26
N GLY A 99 9.77 8.09 5.61
CA GLY A 99 10.79 7.09 5.92
C GLY A 99 12.22 7.64 5.80
N LEU A 100 12.48 8.45 4.77
CA LEU A 100 13.80 9.05 4.55
C LEU A 100 14.07 10.23 5.49
N THR A 101 13.07 11.03 5.81
CA THR A 101 13.26 12.25 6.62
C THR A 101 13.21 12.03 8.13
N THR A 102 12.76 10.86 8.59
CA THR A 102 12.74 10.49 10.03
C THR A 102 13.96 9.70 10.50
N ILE A 103 14.94 9.48 9.62
CA ILE A 103 16.22 8.87 10.00
C ILE A 103 16.97 9.81 10.94
N ASP A 104 17.57 9.25 12.00
CA ASP A 104 18.35 10.01 12.98
C ASP A 104 19.47 10.78 12.27
N PRO A 105 19.54 12.12 12.40
CA PRO A 105 20.60 12.94 11.81
C PRO A 105 22.01 12.48 12.21
N ALA A 106 22.19 11.96 13.43
CA ALA A 106 23.49 11.48 13.90
C ALA A 106 24.03 10.32 13.04
N ILE A 107 23.15 9.45 12.52
CA ILE A 107 23.55 8.36 11.61
C ILE A 107 24.05 8.95 10.28
N ILE A 108 23.37 9.95 9.77
CA ILE A 108 23.71 10.62 8.51
C ILE A 108 25.06 11.37 8.65
N GLU A 109 25.24 12.09 9.75
CA GLU A 109 26.48 12.82 10.04
C GLU A 109 27.66 11.87 10.22
N ALA A 110 27.50 10.77 10.97
CA ALA A 110 28.53 9.77 11.13
C ALA A 110 28.95 9.15 9.79
N ALA A 111 27.99 8.83 8.92
CA ALA A 111 28.29 8.26 7.61
C ALA A 111 29.03 9.25 6.71
N ARG A 112 28.66 10.54 6.73
CA ARG A 112 29.38 11.60 6.01
C ARG A 112 30.77 11.81 6.56
N GLY A 113 30.94 11.78 7.88
CA GLY A 113 32.25 11.85 8.53
C GLY A 113 33.18 10.71 8.15
N MET A 114 32.65 9.52 7.83
CA MET A 114 33.40 8.38 7.29
C MET A 114 33.69 8.47 5.78
N GLY A 115 33.32 9.58 5.12
CA GLY A 115 33.60 9.80 3.70
C GLY A 115 32.56 9.22 2.74
N SER A 116 31.36 8.88 3.19
CA SER A 116 30.28 8.41 2.30
C SER A 116 29.84 9.51 1.34
N THR A 117 29.79 9.17 0.05
CA THR A 117 29.19 10.05 -0.97
C THR A 117 27.65 10.08 -0.82
N ASP A 118 26.98 11.12 -1.33
CA ASP A 118 25.51 11.22 -1.25
C ASP A 118 24.80 10.00 -1.88
N ARG A 119 25.33 9.43 -2.95
CA ARG A 119 24.82 8.17 -3.51
C ARG A 119 24.97 6.99 -2.57
N GLN A 120 26.13 6.84 -1.93
CA GLN A 120 26.37 5.77 -0.95
C GLN A 120 25.46 5.95 0.26
N LEU A 121 25.29 7.20 0.72
CA LEU A 121 24.39 7.55 1.80
C LEU A 121 22.96 7.12 1.48
N LEU A 122 22.43 7.52 0.33
CA LEU A 122 21.06 7.18 -0.09
C LEU A 122 20.85 5.66 -0.20
N TYR A 123 21.69 4.98 -1.00
CA TYR A 123 21.42 3.56 -1.34
C TYR A 123 21.87 2.56 -0.27
N ARG A 124 22.91 2.87 0.50
CA ARG A 124 23.48 1.92 1.48
C ARG A 124 23.01 2.18 2.91
N ILE A 125 22.47 3.36 3.21
CA ILE A 125 22.10 3.76 4.57
C ILE A 125 20.65 4.20 4.62
N GLU A 126 20.28 5.26 3.91
CA GLU A 126 18.95 5.86 4.05
C GLU A 126 17.84 4.95 3.54
N LEU A 127 17.93 4.42 2.31
CA LEU A 127 16.90 3.53 1.76
C LEU A 127 16.73 2.23 2.58
N PRO A 128 17.78 1.52 2.98
CA PRO A 128 17.64 0.37 3.87
C PRO A 128 16.98 0.73 5.21
N LEU A 129 17.35 1.84 5.85
CA LEU A 129 16.75 2.26 7.11
C LEU A 129 15.29 2.73 6.93
N ALA A 130 14.95 3.36 5.81
CA ALA A 130 13.60 3.78 5.46
C ALA A 130 12.72 2.60 4.99
N ALA A 131 13.30 1.47 4.59
CA ALA A 131 12.59 0.36 3.95
C ALA A 131 11.35 -0.14 4.73
N PRO A 132 11.32 -0.25 6.07
CA PRO A 132 10.12 -0.64 6.80
C PRO A 132 8.96 0.35 6.62
N VAL A 133 9.25 1.65 6.59
CA VAL A 133 8.23 2.70 6.41
C VAL A 133 7.76 2.74 4.96
N ILE A 134 8.67 2.59 4.00
CA ILE A 134 8.36 2.47 2.56
C ILE A 134 7.47 1.24 2.32
N MET A 135 7.79 0.10 2.92
CA MET A 135 7.00 -1.14 2.78
C MET A 135 5.58 -0.97 3.36
N SER A 136 5.45 -0.25 4.48
CA SER A 136 4.12 0.12 5.00
C SER A 136 3.33 1.00 4.01
N GLY A 137 4.01 1.90 3.28
CA GLY A 137 3.42 2.66 2.18
C GLY A 137 2.93 1.78 1.03
N ILE A 138 3.75 0.81 0.60
CA ILE A 138 3.39 -0.18 -0.43
C ILE A 138 2.17 -0.98 0.00
N ARG A 139 2.13 -1.45 1.23
CA ARG A 139 1.02 -2.20 1.79
C ARG A 139 -0.28 -1.39 1.79
N ASN A 140 -0.24 -0.15 2.24
CA ASN A 140 -1.38 0.75 2.27
C ASN A 140 -1.91 1.05 0.86
N MET A 141 -1.02 1.39 -0.09
CA MET A 141 -1.46 1.66 -1.46
C MET A 141 -2.04 0.42 -2.13
N ALA A 142 -1.47 -0.77 -1.89
CA ALA A 142 -1.93 -1.99 -2.52
C ALA A 142 -3.35 -2.37 -2.07
N THR A 143 -3.60 -2.39 -0.77
CA THR A 143 -4.93 -2.71 -0.21
C THR A 143 -5.99 -1.70 -0.65
N MET A 144 -5.66 -0.42 -0.65
CA MET A 144 -6.54 0.64 -1.11
C MET A 144 -6.83 0.53 -2.61
N THR A 145 -5.81 0.26 -3.44
CA THR A 145 -5.97 0.13 -4.90
C THR A 145 -6.87 -1.05 -5.24
N ILE A 146 -6.69 -2.22 -4.59
CA ILE A 146 -7.55 -3.38 -4.78
C ILE A 146 -9.01 -3.04 -4.42
N ALA A 147 -9.26 -2.34 -3.33
CA ALA A 147 -10.61 -1.95 -2.95
C ALA A 147 -11.23 -0.95 -3.95
N LEU A 148 -10.47 0.07 -4.39
CA LEU A 148 -10.95 1.08 -5.34
C LEU A 148 -11.14 0.53 -6.75
N ALA A 149 -10.39 -0.50 -7.17
CA ALA A 149 -10.58 -1.16 -8.46
C ALA A 149 -11.99 -1.76 -8.60
N GLY A 150 -12.65 -2.12 -7.49
CA GLY A 150 -14.05 -2.54 -7.51
C GLY A 150 -15.02 -1.45 -7.99
N ILE A 151 -14.68 -0.17 -7.79
CA ILE A 151 -15.51 0.97 -8.22
C ILE A 151 -15.27 1.30 -9.70
N ALA A 152 -14.12 0.96 -10.26
CA ALA A 152 -13.79 1.26 -11.64
C ALA A 152 -14.75 0.61 -12.67
N THR A 153 -15.53 -0.39 -12.27
CA THR A 153 -16.58 -0.98 -13.10
C THR A 153 -17.67 0.04 -13.53
N PHE A 154 -17.89 1.12 -12.75
CA PHE A 154 -18.83 2.17 -13.12
C PHE A 154 -18.44 2.92 -14.39
N ILE A 155 -17.19 2.84 -14.79
CA ILE A 155 -16.67 3.42 -16.03
C ILE A 155 -16.34 2.35 -17.08
N GLY A 156 -16.91 1.15 -16.93
CA GLY A 156 -16.74 0.04 -17.87
C GLY A 156 -15.45 -0.74 -17.73
N ALA A 157 -14.70 -0.57 -16.63
CA ALA A 157 -13.53 -1.41 -16.36
C ALA A 157 -13.95 -2.81 -15.92
N GLY A 158 -13.07 -3.78 -16.19
CA GLY A 158 -13.24 -5.17 -15.80
C GLY A 158 -13.02 -5.43 -14.30
N GLY A 159 -12.97 -6.72 -13.95
CA GLY A 159 -12.66 -7.19 -12.61
C GLY A 159 -13.89 -7.48 -11.75
N LEU A 160 -13.63 -7.85 -10.49
CA LEU A 160 -14.66 -8.33 -9.55
C LEU A 160 -15.77 -7.31 -9.26
N GLY A 161 -15.51 -6.02 -9.48
CA GLY A 161 -16.52 -4.95 -9.40
C GLY A 161 -17.70 -5.18 -10.34
N VAL A 162 -17.50 -5.85 -11.48
CA VAL A 162 -18.55 -6.19 -12.45
C VAL A 162 -19.61 -7.08 -11.80
N ALA A 163 -19.21 -8.03 -10.94
CA ALA A 163 -20.15 -8.86 -10.21
C ALA A 163 -20.98 -8.05 -9.22
N ILE A 164 -20.36 -7.08 -8.53
CA ILE A 164 -21.04 -6.19 -7.60
C ILE A 164 -22.05 -5.33 -8.35
N PHE A 165 -21.61 -4.63 -9.40
CA PHE A 165 -22.45 -3.73 -10.20
C PHE A 165 -23.62 -4.48 -10.83
N ARG A 166 -23.36 -5.64 -11.45
CA ARG A 166 -24.41 -6.48 -12.04
C ARG A 166 -25.38 -7.00 -10.99
N GLY A 167 -24.87 -7.39 -9.79
CA GLY A 167 -25.72 -7.82 -8.69
C GLY A 167 -26.65 -6.71 -8.19
N ILE A 168 -26.17 -5.47 -8.11
CA ILE A 168 -26.98 -4.29 -7.72
C ILE A 168 -28.04 -4.01 -8.78
N THR A 169 -27.67 -3.94 -10.06
CA THR A 169 -28.60 -3.57 -11.16
C THR A 169 -29.65 -4.65 -11.45
N THR A 170 -29.37 -5.90 -11.13
CA THR A 170 -30.32 -7.03 -11.30
C THR A 170 -30.99 -7.45 -9.99
N TYR A 171 -30.80 -6.69 -8.90
CA TYR A 171 -31.33 -7.03 -7.55
C TYR A 171 -30.90 -8.42 -7.06
N ASN A 172 -29.73 -8.90 -7.50
CA ASN A 172 -29.19 -10.19 -7.12
C ASN A 172 -28.19 -10.04 -5.95
N LEU A 173 -28.70 -10.14 -4.72
CA LEU A 173 -27.91 -10.00 -3.51
C LEU A 173 -26.76 -11.02 -3.43
N ALA A 174 -26.98 -12.26 -3.90
CA ALA A 174 -25.95 -13.30 -3.88
C ALA A 174 -24.74 -12.94 -4.75
N MET A 175 -24.96 -12.31 -5.93
CA MET A 175 -23.93 -11.86 -6.83
C MET A 175 -23.16 -10.66 -6.26
N THR A 176 -23.86 -9.68 -5.68
CA THR A 176 -23.27 -8.52 -5.00
C THR A 176 -22.37 -8.97 -3.85
N LEU A 177 -22.86 -9.86 -2.97
CA LEU A 177 -22.08 -10.38 -1.85
C LEU A 177 -20.88 -11.20 -2.33
N ALA A 178 -21.04 -12.05 -3.35
CA ALA A 178 -19.95 -12.84 -3.89
C ALA A 178 -18.79 -11.95 -4.39
N GLY A 179 -19.09 -10.94 -5.20
CA GLY A 179 -18.08 -9.99 -5.68
C GLY A 179 -17.39 -9.24 -4.55
N SER A 180 -18.17 -8.74 -3.58
CA SER A 180 -17.65 -7.99 -2.42
C SER A 180 -16.73 -8.85 -1.54
N VAL A 181 -17.14 -10.08 -1.25
CA VAL A 181 -16.34 -11.03 -0.44
C VAL A 181 -15.04 -11.39 -1.16
N LEU A 182 -15.07 -11.61 -2.48
CA LEU A 182 -13.87 -11.93 -3.24
C LEU A 182 -12.87 -10.75 -3.27
N ILE A 183 -13.34 -9.50 -3.43
CA ILE A 183 -12.46 -8.32 -3.33
C ILE A 183 -11.86 -8.22 -1.92
N ALA A 184 -12.67 -8.40 -0.88
CA ALA A 184 -12.19 -8.34 0.51
C ALA A 184 -11.16 -9.42 0.79
N LEU A 185 -11.39 -10.66 0.34
CA LEU A 185 -10.45 -11.77 0.48
C LEU A 185 -9.14 -11.49 -0.26
N LEU A 186 -9.20 -10.97 -1.49
CA LEU A 186 -8.03 -10.59 -2.27
C LEU A 186 -7.22 -9.53 -1.55
N ALA A 187 -7.87 -8.48 -1.04
CA ALA A 187 -7.21 -7.41 -0.29
C ALA A 187 -6.54 -7.93 0.99
N ILE A 188 -7.23 -8.81 1.75
CA ILE A 188 -6.69 -9.44 2.97
C ILE A 188 -5.48 -10.31 2.64
N VAL A 189 -5.55 -11.15 1.61
CA VAL A 189 -4.43 -12.01 1.20
C VAL A 189 -3.21 -11.16 0.83
N VAL A 190 -3.39 -10.12 0.01
CA VAL A 190 -2.30 -9.23 -0.38
C VAL A 190 -1.76 -8.48 0.84
N ASP A 191 -2.61 -8.00 1.74
CA ASP A 191 -2.19 -7.33 2.98
C ASP A 191 -1.35 -8.25 3.87
N LEU A 192 -1.75 -9.51 4.03
CA LEU A 192 -1.00 -10.50 4.81
C LEU A 192 0.36 -10.82 4.18
N LEU A 193 0.41 -11.01 2.85
CA LEU A 193 1.66 -11.29 2.13
C LEU A 193 2.64 -10.11 2.25
N LEU A 194 2.18 -8.89 2.00
CA LEU A 194 3.00 -7.69 2.14
C LEU A 194 3.39 -7.43 3.60
N GLY A 195 2.51 -7.73 4.57
CA GLY A 195 2.81 -7.65 6.00
C GLY A 195 3.89 -8.64 6.45
N LEU A 196 3.96 -9.82 5.84
CA LEU A 196 5.05 -10.77 6.06
C LEU A 196 6.38 -10.25 5.50
N ALA A 197 6.35 -9.66 4.30
CA ALA A 197 7.52 -9.02 3.69
C ALA A 197 8.03 -7.83 4.53
N GLU A 198 7.13 -6.98 5.03
CA GLU A 198 7.44 -5.87 5.93
C GLU A 198 8.13 -6.36 7.22
N LYS A 199 7.59 -7.41 7.85
CA LYS A 199 8.18 -8.00 9.06
C LYS A 199 9.57 -8.57 8.81
N SER A 200 9.79 -9.17 7.65
CA SER A 200 11.10 -9.68 7.24
C SER A 200 12.13 -8.55 7.12
N THR A 201 11.77 -7.49 6.41
CA THR A 201 12.62 -6.30 6.23
C THR A 201 12.98 -5.67 7.58
N ARG A 202 12.02 -5.50 8.47
CA ARG A 202 12.25 -4.96 9.81
C ARG A 202 13.16 -5.83 10.67
N ARG A 203 13.05 -7.16 10.54
CA ARG A 203 13.89 -8.10 11.30
C ARG A 203 15.37 -8.02 10.93
N HIS A 204 15.70 -7.72 9.68
CA HIS A 204 17.09 -7.59 9.24
C HIS A 204 17.76 -6.31 9.76
N LEU A 205 16.97 -5.27 10.09
CA LEU A 205 17.48 -3.98 10.55
C LEU A 205 17.55 -3.84 12.08
N GLU A 206 16.83 -4.67 12.85
CA GLU A 206 16.94 -4.66 14.33
C GLU A 206 18.21 -5.37 14.79
N PRO A 207 19.14 -4.68 15.52
CA PRO A 207 20.32 -5.31 16.11
C PRO A 207 19.90 -6.45 17.05
N SER A 208 20.70 -7.53 17.05
CA SER A 208 20.45 -8.73 17.88
C SER A 208 20.29 -8.43 19.37
N ASP A 209 20.95 -7.39 19.87
CA ASP A 209 20.87 -6.95 21.27
C ASP A 209 19.55 -6.26 21.64
N ALA A 210 18.94 -5.51 20.72
CA ALA A 210 17.62 -4.92 20.94
C ALA A 210 16.53 -6.01 21.04
N ARG A 211 16.66 -7.10 20.25
CA ARG A 211 15.79 -8.28 20.35
C ARG A 211 15.93 -9.00 21.69
N ARG A 212 17.15 -9.13 22.21
CA ARG A 212 17.42 -9.72 23.52
C ARG A 212 16.81 -8.89 24.64
N ARG A 213 16.96 -7.57 24.61
CA ARG A 213 16.38 -6.65 25.62
C ARG A 213 14.84 -6.67 25.64
N LYS A 214 14.18 -6.67 24.48
CA LYS A 214 12.71 -6.82 24.41
C LYS A 214 12.23 -8.16 24.98
N ARG A 215 12.89 -9.27 24.65
CA ARG A 215 12.54 -10.60 25.20
C ARG A 215 12.80 -10.71 26.70
N ALA A 216 13.87 -10.09 27.22
CA ALA A 216 14.16 -10.06 28.64
C ALA A 216 13.16 -9.19 29.42
N GLY A 217 12.75 -8.03 28.87
CA GLY A 217 11.73 -7.15 29.47
C GLY A 217 10.36 -7.81 29.56
N THR A 218 9.95 -8.55 28.52
CA THR A 218 8.65 -9.25 28.52
C THR A 218 8.62 -10.40 29.55
N ARG A 219 9.74 -11.11 29.72
CA ARG A 219 9.87 -12.17 30.74
C ARG A 219 9.86 -11.61 32.17
N ARG A 220 10.48 -10.47 32.43
CA ARG A 220 10.43 -9.80 33.76
C ARG A 220 9.05 -9.27 34.07
N GLY A 221 8.30 -8.72 33.11
CA GLY A 221 6.92 -8.26 33.28
C GLY A 221 5.94 -9.41 33.58
N ALA A 222 6.09 -10.56 32.93
CA ALA A 222 5.27 -11.75 33.18
C ALA A 222 5.55 -12.38 34.56
N GLY A 223 6.81 -12.36 35.00
CA GLY A 223 7.19 -12.86 36.33
C GLY A 223 6.63 -11.99 37.48
N ARG A 224 6.63 -10.67 37.29
CA ARG A 224 6.05 -9.73 38.29
C ARG A 224 4.53 -9.89 38.46
N ARG A 225 3.79 -10.10 37.34
CA ARG A 225 2.33 -10.33 37.39
C ARG A 225 1.98 -11.66 38.11
N ARG A 226 2.74 -12.73 37.88
CA ARG A 226 2.54 -14.02 38.56
C ARG A 226 2.89 -13.96 40.07
N GLY A 227 3.89 -13.15 40.47
CA GLY A 227 4.24 -12.94 41.87
C GLY A 227 3.17 -12.15 42.66
N MET A 228 2.49 -11.21 42.02
CA MET A 228 1.40 -10.42 42.60
C MET A 228 0.13 -11.23 42.81
N GLN A 229 -0.19 -12.17 41.90
CA GLN A 229 -1.36 -13.06 42.01
C GLN A 229 -1.19 -14.19 43.06
N ARG A 230 0.04 -14.47 43.52
CA ARG A 230 0.29 -15.46 44.57
C ARG A 230 0.29 -14.85 45.99
N ARG A 231 0.21 -13.53 46.11
CA ARG A 231 0.20 -12.83 47.40
C ARG A 231 -1.16 -12.17 47.78
N ALA A 232 -2.15 -12.31 46.89
CA ALA A 232 -3.59 -12.06 47.14
C ALA A 232 -4.32 -13.38 47.36
#